data_a896e0bf1f74d530560d20877b68d13b
#
_entry.id   a896e0bf1f74d530560d20877b68d13b
#
_cell.length_a   1.000
_cell.length_b   1.000
_cell.length_c   1.000
_cell.angle_alpha   90.00
_cell.angle_beta   90.00
_cell.angle_gamma   90.00
#
_symmetry.space_group_name_H-M   'P 1'
#
loop_
_entity.id
_entity.type
_entity.pdbx_description
1 polymer ?
#
loop_
_entity_poly.entity_id
_entity_poly.type
_entity_poly.pdbx_seq_one_letter_code
_entity_poly.pdbx_strand_id
1 'polypeptide(L)'
;MDEEFQRVATKILAAEEAGNSPEAAALKASIEKNPSDHESRLHLAAVLAAQSQFEPAFQTLLESIQIDRAWNEQAARKRMVEYFTLAKEQPELVRRYRQALSTLLN
;
A
#
# COMPACT_ATOMS: atom_id res chain seq x y z
N MET A 1 -8.14 6.78 -35.33
CA MET A 1 -9.31 6.26 -34.67
C MET A 1 -8.94 5.32 -33.57
N ASP A 2 -8.34 4.23 -33.95
CA ASP A 2 -7.93 3.26 -32.97
C ASP A 2 -6.90 3.82 -32.00
N GLU A 3 -6.08 4.73 -32.49
CA GLU A 3 -5.09 5.36 -31.63
C GLU A 3 -5.72 6.13 -30.50
N GLU A 4 -6.78 6.87 -30.81
CA GLU A 4 -7.46 7.65 -29.84
C GLU A 4 -8.15 6.76 -28.81
N PHE A 5 -8.76 5.71 -29.28
CA PHE A 5 -9.38 4.74 -28.41
C PHE A 5 -8.35 4.07 -27.50
N GLN A 6 -7.23 3.69 -28.07
CA GLN A 6 -6.17 3.07 -27.28
C GLN A 6 -5.60 4.02 -26.24
N ARG A 7 -5.54 5.30 -26.60
CA ARG A 7 -5.03 6.30 -25.67
C ARG A 7 -5.93 6.44 -24.46
N VAL A 8 -7.22 6.42 -24.68
CA VAL A 8 -8.19 6.49 -23.58
C VAL A 8 -8.10 5.23 -22.73
N ALA A 9 -8.03 4.08 -23.38
CA ALA A 9 -7.89 2.81 -22.66
C ALA A 9 -6.60 2.78 -21.85
N THR A 10 -5.51 3.29 -22.41
CA THR A 10 -4.24 3.33 -21.70
C THR A 10 -4.33 4.20 -20.46
N LYS A 11 -5.02 5.33 -20.57
CA LYS A 11 -5.20 6.21 -19.43
C LYS A 11 -5.97 5.54 -18.32
N ILE A 12 -7.02 4.84 -18.67
CA ILE A 12 -7.82 4.12 -17.66
C ILE A 12 -6.98 3.03 -17.02
N LEU A 13 -6.26 2.29 -17.85
CA LEU A 13 -5.39 1.24 -17.34
C LEU A 13 -4.30 1.79 -16.43
N ALA A 14 -3.73 2.95 -16.79
CA ALA A 14 -2.70 3.56 -15.97
C ALA A 14 -3.24 3.90 -14.58
N ALA A 15 -4.48 4.41 -14.51
CA ALA A 15 -5.09 4.74 -13.24
C ALA A 15 -5.36 3.49 -12.41
N GLU A 16 -5.80 2.41 -13.07
CA GLU A 16 -6.06 1.15 -12.39
C GLU A 16 -4.77 0.43 -12.05
N GLU A 17 -3.75 0.60 -12.88
CA GLU A 17 -2.47 -0.05 -12.69
C GLU A 17 -1.63 0.55 -11.59
N ALA A 18 -2.09 1.63 -10.96
CA ALA A 18 -1.37 2.19 -9.84
C ALA A 18 -1.00 1.10 -8.84
N GLY A 19 -1.93 0.16 -8.59
CA GLY A 19 -1.68 -0.96 -7.71
C GLY A 19 -1.33 -2.26 -8.43
N ASN A 20 -1.21 -2.22 -9.78
CA ASN A 20 -0.99 -3.44 -10.57
C ASN A 20 0.15 -3.29 -11.57
N SER A 21 1.06 -2.35 -11.33
CA SER A 21 2.25 -2.20 -12.17
C SER A 21 3.09 -3.46 -12.11
N PRO A 22 4.01 -3.66 -13.08
CA PRO A 22 4.92 -4.81 -13.02
C PRO A 22 5.70 -4.87 -11.70
N GLU A 23 6.09 -3.72 -11.17
CA GLU A 23 6.78 -3.67 -9.89
C GLU A 23 5.88 -4.16 -8.77
N ALA A 24 4.64 -3.66 -8.71
CA ALA A 24 3.70 -4.09 -7.70
C ALA A 24 3.38 -5.58 -7.83
N ALA A 25 3.24 -6.07 -9.06
CA ALA A 25 2.96 -7.49 -9.29
C ALA A 25 4.10 -8.37 -8.80
N ALA A 26 5.34 -7.97 -9.05
CA ALA A 26 6.50 -8.71 -8.57
C ALA A 26 6.55 -8.74 -7.05
N LEU A 27 6.24 -7.61 -6.41
CA LEU A 27 6.24 -7.54 -4.96
C LEU A 27 5.13 -8.38 -4.35
N LYS A 28 3.95 -8.37 -4.97
CA LYS A 28 2.85 -9.22 -4.52
C LYS A 28 3.21 -10.69 -4.61
N ALA A 29 3.88 -11.08 -5.69
CA ALA A 29 4.32 -12.46 -5.87
C ALA A 29 5.33 -12.86 -4.80
N SER A 30 6.24 -11.97 -4.44
CA SER A 30 7.20 -12.23 -3.37
C SER A 30 6.51 -12.44 -2.04
N ILE A 31 5.49 -11.64 -1.76
CA ILE A 31 4.72 -11.72 -0.53
C ILE A 31 3.92 -13.03 -0.49
N GLU A 32 3.36 -13.44 -1.62
CA GLU A 32 2.65 -14.71 -1.69
C GLU A 32 3.55 -15.88 -1.38
N LYS A 33 4.77 -15.85 -1.87
CA LYS A 33 5.73 -16.92 -1.60
C LYS A 33 6.17 -16.92 -0.16
N ASN A 34 6.30 -15.74 0.42
CA ASN A 34 6.76 -15.61 1.80
C ASN A 34 5.98 -14.48 2.47
N PRO A 35 4.89 -14.82 3.16
CA PRO A 35 4.07 -13.78 3.83
C PRO A 35 4.84 -12.94 4.83
N SER A 36 5.96 -13.44 5.33
CA SER A 36 6.80 -12.70 6.28
C SER A 36 7.84 -11.83 5.60
N ASP A 37 7.73 -11.64 4.29
CA ASP A 37 8.64 -10.77 3.55
C ASP A 37 8.23 -9.31 3.78
N HIS A 38 8.64 -8.80 4.93
CA HIS A 38 8.29 -7.44 5.35
C HIS A 38 8.88 -6.38 4.45
N GLU A 39 10.07 -6.61 3.92
CA GLU A 39 10.69 -5.65 3.02
C GLU A 39 9.87 -5.45 1.76
N SER A 40 9.36 -6.55 1.19
CA SER A 40 8.49 -6.45 0.02
C SER A 40 7.19 -5.76 0.36
N ARG A 41 6.65 -5.99 1.56
CA ARG A 41 5.43 -5.29 1.98
C ARG A 41 5.66 -3.80 2.12
N LEU A 42 6.77 -3.39 2.71
CA LEU A 42 7.10 -1.97 2.81
C LEU A 42 7.26 -1.34 1.44
N HIS A 43 7.94 -2.04 0.56
CA HIS A 43 8.16 -1.55 -0.79
C HIS A 43 6.85 -1.44 -1.56
N LEU A 44 6.00 -2.46 -1.45
CA LEU A 44 4.70 -2.43 -2.09
C LEU A 44 3.86 -1.26 -1.56
N ALA A 45 3.86 -1.06 -0.26
CA ALA A 45 3.13 0.06 0.33
C ALA A 45 3.64 1.40 -0.20
N ALA A 46 4.96 1.51 -0.39
CA ALA A 46 5.55 2.74 -0.93
C ALA A 46 5.10 2.98 -2.38
N VAL A 47 5.07 1.93 -3.18
CA VAL A 47 4.60 2.02 -4.57
C VAL A 47 3.14 2.48 -4.59
N LEU A 48 2.32 1.88 -3.74
CA LEU A 48 0.91 2.23 -3.67
C LEU A 48 0.70 3.65 -3.19
N ALA A 49 1.41 4.06 -2.15
CA ALA A 49 1.29 5.41 -1.62
C ALA A 49 1.75 6.46 -2.63
N ALA A 50 2.79 6.16 -3.39
CA ALA A 50 3.28 7.08 -4.42
C ALA A 50 2.22 7.34 -5.48
N GLN A 51 1.28 6.42 -5.66
CA GLN A 51 0.17 6.55 -6.60
C GLN A 51 -1.12 6.97 -5.88
N SER A 52 -1.00 7.42 -4.65
CA SER A 52 -2.14 7.83 -3.82
C SER A 52 -3.14 6.70 -3.56
N GLN A 53 -2.68 5.46 -3.65
CA GLN A 53 -3.48 4.28 -3.32
C GLN A 53 -3.29 3.98 -1.85
N PHE A 54 -3.82 4.84 -0.99
CA PHE A 54 -3.54 4.77 0.44
C PHE A 54 -4.22 3.61 1.14
N GLU A 55 -5.44 3.26 0.75
CA GLU A 55 -6.12 2.17 1.42
C GLU A 55 -5.36 0.85 1.28
N PRO A 56 -5.01 0.40 0.05
CA PRO A 56 -4.23 -0.82 -0.04
C PRO A 56 -2.83 -0.70 0.57
N ALA A 57 -2.25 0.51 0.58
CA ALA A 57 -0.96 0.71 1.24
C ALA A 57 -1.10 0.47 2.74
N PHE A 58 -2.14 1.03 3.36
CA PHE A 58 -2.39 0.82 4.79
C PHE A 58 -2.66 -0.65 5.10
N GLN A 59 -3.45 -1.34 4.26
CA GLN A 59 -3.73 -2.75 4.46
C GLN A 59 -2.44 -3.57 4.43
N THR A 60 -1.58 -3.28 3.47
CA THR A 60 -0.31 -3.99 3.35
C THR A 60 0.55 -3.82 4.59
N LEU A 61 0.61 -2.60 5.11
CA LEU A 61 1.38 -2.32 6.33
C LEU A 61 0.76 -2.96 7.56
N LEU A 62 -0.57 -2.94 7.67
CA LEU A 62 -1.23 -3.61 8.79
C LEU A 62 -0.93 -5.10 8.80
N GLU A 63 -0.92 -5.73 7.64
CA GLU A 63 -0.58 -7.14 7.55
C GLU A 63 0.83 -7.42 8.06
N SER A 64 1.77 -6.55 7.73
CA SER A 64 3.13 -6.67 8.23
C SER A 64 3.14 -6.60 9.76
N ILE A 65 2.41 -5.66 10.31
CA ILE A 65 2.33 -5.49 11.76
C ILE A 65 1.67 -6.70 12.42
N GLN A 66 0.64 -7.27 11.80
CA GLN A 66 -0.03 -8.46 12.31
C GLN A 66 0.92 -9.65 12.38
N ILE A 67 1.80 -9.77 11.41
CA ILE A 67 2.75 -10.88 11.36
C ILE A 67 3.87 -10.68 12.38
N ASP A 68 4.45 -9.49 12.43
CA ASP A 68 5.53 -9.19 13.36
C ASP A 68 5.63 -7.69 13.56
N ARG A 69 4.98 -7.19 14.61
CA ARG A 69 4.94 -5.76 14.85
C ARG A 69 6.28 -5.16 15.24
N ALA A 70 7.18 -5.99 15.73
CA ALA A 70 8.50 -5.52 16.16
C ALA A 70 9.52 -5.50 15.03
N TRP A 71 9.17 -6.04 13.86
CA TRP A 71 10.13 -6.17 12.77
C TRP A 71 10.76 -4.82 12.43
N ASN A 72 12.09 -4.83 12.36
CA ASN A 72 12.88 -3.66 11.98
C ASN A 72 12.47 -2.40 12.77
N GLU A 73 12.43 -2.53 14.08
CA GLU A 73 12.11 -1.42 14.98
C GLU A 73 10.76 -0.78 14.68
N GLN A 74 9.76 -1.60 14.39
CA GLN A 74 8.41 -1.14 14.09
C GLN A 74 8.34 -0.32 12.80
N ALA A 75 9.12 -0.71 11.80
CA ALA A 75 9.21 0.03 10.55
C ALA A 75 7.86 0.20 9.87
N ALA A 76 7.01 -0.84 9.88
CA ALA A 76 5.71 -0.76 9.23
C ALA A 76 4.81 0.27 9.90
N ARG A 77 4.82 0.32 11.23
CA ARG A 77 4.04 1.31 11.97
C ARG A 77 4.52 2.72 11.67
N LYS A 78 5.82 2.92 11.69
CA LYS A 78 6.40 4.24 11.41
C LYS A 78 6.03 4.71 10.01
N ARG A 79 6.11 3.81 9.04
CA ARG A 79 5.77 4.13 7.67
C ARG A 79 4.29 4.46 7.53
N MET A 80 3.45 3.72 8.24
CA MET A 80 2.01 3.97 8.22
C MET A 80 1.67 5.36 8.74
N VAL A 81 2.32 5.78 9.83
CA VAL A 81 2.10 7.11 10.39
C VAL A 81 2.51 8.20 9.39
N GLU A 82 3.62 8.00 8.68
CA GLU A 82 4.02 8.93 7.63
C GLU A 82 2.96 9.03 6.55
N TYR A 83 2.39 7.91 6.16
CA TYR A 83 1.38 7.90 5.09
C TYR A 83 0.06 8.50 5.55
N PHE A 84 -0.25 8.48 6.85
CA PHE A 84 -1.42 9.19 7.36
C PHE A 84 -1.31 10.69 7.05
N THR A 85 -0.12 11.24 7.15
CA THR A 85 0.10 12.64 6.83
C THR A 85 -0.08 12.90 5.34
N LEU A 86 0.41 11.99 4.50
CA LEU A 86 0.24 12.12 3.06
C LEU A 86 -1.22 12.00 2.64
N ALA A 87 -2.00 11.22 3.37
CA ALA A 87 -3.40 10.97 3.07
C ALA A 87 -4.34 11.95 3.76
N LYS A 88 -3.86 13.12 4.12
CA LYS A 88 -4.63 14.09 4.91
C LYS A 88 -5.94 14.51 4.25
N GLU A 89 -6.06 14.35 2.94
CA GLU A 89 -7.28 14.71 2.24
C GLU A 89 -8.33 13.61 2.29
N GLN A 90 -8.01 12.49 2.94
CA GLN A 90 -8.92 11.38 3.14
C GLN A 90 -9.06 11.11 4.64
N PRO A 91 -9.63 12.05 5.40
CA PRO A 91 -9.64 11.95 6.86
C PRO A 91 -10.41 10.73 7.39
N GLU A 92 -11.45 10.31 6.70
CA GLU A 92 -12.21 9.13 7.12
C GLU A 92 -11.37 7.88 7.01
N LEU A 93 -10.60 7.78 5.92
CA LEU A 93 -9.72 6.64 5.71
C LEU A 93 -8.63 6.62 6.77
N VAL A 94 -8.02 7.76 7.03
CA VAL A 94 -6.97 7.87 8.04
C VAL A 94 -7.52 7.49 9.42
N ARG A 95 -8.71 7.98 9.77
CA ARG A 95 -9.31 7.67 11.06
C ARG A 95 -9.52 6.18 11.22
N ARG A 96 -10.05 5.54 10.18
CA ARG A 96 -10.33 4.10 10.22
C ARG A 96 -9.06 3.30 10.44
N TYR A 97 -8.01 3.65 9.74
CA TYR A 97 -6.76 2.91 9.86
C TYR A 97 -5.95 3.27 11.09
N ARG A 98 -6.10 4.48 11.61
CA ARG A 98 -5.53 4.81 12.91
C ARG A 98 -6.15 3.95 14.00
N GLN A 99 -7.46 3.77 13.92
CA GLN A 99 -8.15 2.95 14.90
C GLN A 99 -7.75 1.48 14.76
N ALA A 100 -7.65 0.99 13.54
CA ALA A 100 -7.20 -0.38 13.30
C ALA A 100 -5.80 -0.60 13.86
N LEU A 101 -4.90 0.36 13.65
CA LEU A 101 -3.55 0.28 14.16
C LEU A 101 -3.55 0.27 15.69
N SER A 102 -4.31 1.15 16.29
CA SER A 102 -4.41 1.25 17.74
C SER A 102 -4.91 -0.07 18.35
N THR A 103 -5.94 -0.65 17.73
CA THR A 103 -6.48 -1.93 18.19
C THR A 103 -5.44 -3.03 18.11
N LEU A 104 -4.65 -3.03 17.04
CA LEU A 104 -3.63 -4.04 16.83
C LEU A 104 -2.50 -3.94 17.85
N LEU A 105 -2.16 -2.73 18.24
CA LEU A 105 -1.04 -2.49 19.14
C LEU A 105 -1.42 -2.63 20.62
N ASN A 106 -2.70 -2.67 20.92
CA ASN A 106 -3.17 -2.92 22.29
C ASN A 106 -3.30 -4.44 22.54
#